data_c7b9ff824f8b39ab6ef4ab4938382443
#
_entry.id   c7b9ff824f8b39ab6ef4ab4938382443
#
_cell.length_a   1.000
_cell.length_b   1.000
_cell.length_c   1.000
_cell.angle_alpha   90.00
_cell.angle_beta   90.00
_cell.angle_gamma   90.00
#
_symmetry.space_group_name_H-M   'P 1'
#
loop_
_entity.id
_entity.type
_entity.pdbx_description
1 polymer ?
#
loop_
_entity_poly.entity_id
_entity_poly.type
_entity_poly.pdbx_seq_one_letter_code
_entity_poly.pdbx_strand_id
1 'polypeptide(L)'
;MSAWNKLKLLILISTTVSLAFAASNSSMPLISESGTTYQTKFAQLESSVNGRLGIMAINTANNQQLEYRGNELFPFCSTGKVMVVGAILKASESNPQLMLRQLHYSKQDTESSGYAPISGQHIKDGMSVSALSQAAIAYSDNGAMNQLLQLLGGPQAVTSYARSMGDDKFNFVRTEPQLNTAIPGDERDTTTPVAMALSLQKLSLGTALDKKQQTQLQEWLKANTTGDKRIRAGVPKGWIVGDKTGTGSYGTTNDVAVIWPPQAKPIVLVVYFTQNKKDAKPNDQVIAQATKIVIDEFTTASKK
;
A
#
# COMPACT_ATOMS: atom_id res chain seq x y z
N MET A 1 25.36 26.13 69.87
CA MET A 1 25.28 25.38 71.14
C MET A 1 25.10 23.93 70.79
N SER A 2 26.15 23.21 71.00
CA SER A 2 26.36 22.03 71.84
C SER A 2 25.86 20.76 71.17
N ALA A 3 26.64 19.93 70.58
CA ALA A 3 27.80 19.12 71.08
C ALA A 3 27.33 17.76 71.65
N TRP A 4 28.05 16.78 71.18
CA TRP A 4 28.51 15.54 71.86
C TRP A 4 27.75 14.22 71.42
N ASN A 5 28.39 13.32 70.85
CA ASN A 5 29.63 12.51 71.13
C ASN A 5 29.32 11.02 71.30
N LYS A 6 30.05 10.22 70.53
CA LYS A 6 30.61 8.87 70.85
C LYS A 6 29.70 7.69 71.07
N LEU A 7 29.92 6.50 70.50
CA LEU A 7 31.04 5.60 70.79
C LEU A 7 30.96 4.34 69.92
N LYS A 8 32.12 3.81 69.58
CA LYS A 8 32.46 2.60 68.84
C LYS A 8 31.87 1.31 69.46
N LEU A 9 31.61 0.33 68.61
CA LEU A 9 31.94 -1.05 68.95
C LEU A 9 32.24 -1.86 67.65
N LEU A 10 33.45 -2.37 67.55
CA LEU A 10 33.89 -3.39 66.59
C LEU A 10 33.42 -4.76 67.09
N ILE A 11 32.78 -5.55 66.24
CA ILE A 11 32.73 -7.02 66.40
C ILE A 11 33.15 -7.65 65.09
N LEU A 12 34.31 -8.29 65.11
CA LEU A 12 34.76 -9.24 64.08
C LEU A 12 33.96 -10.54 64.24
N ILE A 13 33.32 -10.96 63.15
CA ILE A 13 32.85 -12.33 63.03
C ILE A 13 33.36 -12.86 61.69
N SER A 14 34.28 -13.79 61.79
CA SER A 14 34.81 -14.62 60.68
C SER A 14 33.77 -15.64 60.28
N THR A 15 33.34 -15.62 59.02
CA THR A 15 32.57 -16.71 58.45
C THR A 15 33.23 -17.22 57.19
N THR A 16 33.52 -18.46 57.21
CA THR A 16 34.10 -19.31 56.17
C THR A 16 33.30 -19.28 54.90
N VAL A 17 33.96 -18.95 53.77
CA VAL A 17 33.40 -19.01 52.45
C VAL A 17 33.49 -20.47 51.94
N SER A 18 32.37 -21.13 51.84
CA SER A 18 32.26 -22.39 51.08
C SER A 18 32.01 -22.05 49.61
N LEU A 19 33.03 -22.32 48.75
CA LEU A 19 32.84 -22.26 47.30
C LEU A 19 32.01 -23.49 46.86
N ALA A 20 30.76 -23.25 46.50
CA ALA A 20 29.98 -24.21 45.71
C ALA A 20 30.23 -23.93 44.22
N PHE A 21 30.93 -24.87 43.55
CA PHE A 21 31.00 -24.89 42.10
C PHE A 21 29.65 -25.27 41.55
N ALA A 22 28.90 -24.30 41.05
CA ALA A 22 27.75 -24.56 40.21
C ALA A 22 28.25 -24.84 38.78
N ALA A 23 28.14 -26.05 38.33
CA ALA A 23 28.33 -26.40 36.93
C ALA A 23 27.24 -25.74 36.11
N SER A 24 27.55 -24.67 35.39
CA SER A 24 26.67 -24.08 34.40
C SER A 24 26.64 -25.00 33.18
N ASN A 25 25.56 -25.79 33.07
CA ASN A 25 25.18 -26.41 31.81
C ASN A 25 24.77 -25.24 30.86
N SER A 26 25.72 -24.75 30.08
CA SER A 26 25.44 -23.93 28.91
C SER A 26 24.82 -24.83 27.84
N SER A 27 23.50 -24.97 27.84
CA SER A 27 22.79 -25.44 26.68
C SER A 27 23.03 -24.41 25.57
N MET A 28 23.88 -24.77 24.59
CA MET A 28 23.96 -24.07 23.33
C MET A 28 22.54 -23.99 22.76
N PRO A 29 22.06 -22.78 22.33
CA PRO A 29 20.81 -22.72 21.63
C PRO A 29 20.97 -23.55 20.36
N LEU A 30 20.09 -24.53 20.19
CA LEU A 30 19.91 -25.22 18.93
C LEU A 30 19.71 -24.16 17.87
N ILE A 31 20.68 -24.01 16.96
CA ILE A 31 20.52 -23.25 15.74
C ILE A 31 19.46 -24.02 14.95
N SER A 32 18.21 -23.60 15.07
CA SER A 32 17.13 -24.00 14.19
C SER A 32 17.64 -23.76 12.77
N GLU A 33 17.56 -24.76 11.90
CA GLU A 33 17.77 -24.59 10.46
C GLU A 33 16.90 -23.41 10.01
N SER A 34 17.52 -22.24 9.84
CA SER A 34 16.83 -21.02 9.43
C SER A 34 16.49 -21.16 7.96
N GLY A 35 15.31 -21.66 7.67
CA GLY A 35 14.68 -21.42 6.38
C GLY A 35 14.75 -19.90 6.12
N THR A 36 15.18 -19.50 4.92
CA THR A 36 15.30 -18.10 4.54
C THR A 36 13.98 -17.38 4.82
N THR A 37 13.98 -16.40 5.72
CA THR A 37 12.76 -15.67 6.08
C THR A 37 12.24 -14.88 4.88
N TYR A 38 10.93 -14.55 4.85
CA TYR A 38 10.38 -13.71 3.79
C TYR A 38 11.09 -12.34 3.70
N GLN A 39 11.55 -11.80 4.83
CA GLN A 39 12.31 -10.55 4.86
C GLN A 39 13.65 -10.68 4.13
N THR A 40 14.36 -11.80 4.32
CA THR A 40 15.60 -12.10 3.58
C THR A 40 15.33 -12.24 2.08
N LYS A 41 14.22 -12.90 1.68
CA LYS A 41 13.82 -13.04 0.28
C LYS A 41 13.53 -11.66 -0.35
N PHE A 42 12.83 -10.75 0.36
CA PHE A 42 12.58 -9.39 -0.11
C PHE A 42 13.86 -8.57 -0.21
N ALA A 43 14.77 -8.67 0.77
CA ALA A 43 16.05 -7.98 0.72
C ALA A 43 16.92 -8.46 -0.45
N GLN A 44 16.94 -9.75 -0.76
CA GLN A 44 17.62 -10.31 -1.93
C GLN A 44 17.00 -9.80 -3.24
N LEU A 45 15.66 -9.78 -3.34
CA LEU A 45 14.95 -9.22 -4.49
C LEU A 45 15.30 -7.75 -4.69
N GLU A 46 15.21 -6.93 -3.64
CA GLU A 46 15.56 -5.51 -3.68
C GLU A 46 17.00 -5.28 -4.14
N SER A 47 17.95 -6.03 -3.59
CA SER A 47 19.37 -5.94 -3.96
C SER A 47 19.63 -6.29 -5.42
N SER A 48 18.81 -7.15 -6.02
CA SER A 48 18.96 -7.57 -7.42
C SER A 48 18.51 -6.53 -8.45
N VAL A 49 17.77 -5.49 -8.02
CA VAL A 49 17.07 -4.56 -8.95
C VAL A 49 17.46 -3.08 -8.78
N ASN A 50 18.52 -2.77 -8.00
CA ASN A 50 19.00 -1.40 -7.77
C ASN A 50 17.90 -0.38 -7.43
N GLY A 51 16.99 -0.74 -6.54
CA GLY A 51 15.90 0.12 -6.16
C GLY A 51 15.52 -0.03 -4.70
N ARG A 52 14.41 0.57 -4.32
CA ARG A 52 13.82 0.48 -3.00
C ARG A 52 12.43 -0.15 -3.13
N LEU A 53 12.22 -1.24 -2.40
CA LEU A 53 11.00 -2.05 -2.43
C LEU A 53 10.23 -1.87 -1.12
N GLY A 54 8.94 -1.57 -1.20
CA GLY A 54 8.05 -1.48 -0.05
C GLY A 54 6.86 -2.43 -0.21
N ILE A 55 6.58 -3.24 0.82
CA ILE A 55 5.54 -4.27 0.76
C ILE A 55 4.71 -4.26 2.04
N MET A 56 3.41 -4.42 1.88
CA MET A 56 2.48 -4.80 2.93
C MET A 56 1.48 -5.79 2.37
N ALA A 57 1.37 -6.96 3.00
CA ALA A 57 0.39 -7.98 2.68
C ALA A 57 -0.40 -8.36 3.93
N ILE A 58 -1.72 -8.50 3.79
CA ILE A 58 -2.66 -8.87 4.87
C ILE A 58 -3.48 -10.06 4.41
N ASN A 59 -3.31 -11.20 5.07
CA ASN A 59 -4.21 -12.34 4.92
C ASN A 59 -5.44 -12.14 5.83
N THR A 60 -6.59 -11.85 5.24
CA THR A 60 -7.80 -11.54 6.01
C THR A 60 -8.45 -12.77 6.66
N ALA A 61 -7.96 -13.97 6.38
CA ALA A 61 -8.44 -15.19 7.01
C ALA A 61 -8.01 -15.31 8.47
N ASN A 62 -6.78 -14.89 8.77
CA ASN A 62 -6.13 -15.04 10.09
C ASN A 62 -5.42 -13.77 10.58
N ASN A 63 -5.54 -12.66 9.83
CA ASN A 63 -4.85 -11.39 10.08
C ASN A 63 -3.30 -11.47 10.08
N GLN A 64 -2.73 -12.52 9.48
CA GLN A 64 -1.29 -12.60 9.26
C GLN A 64 -0.83 -11.47 8.34
N GLN A 65 0.28 -10.83 8.69
CA GLN A 65 0.85 -9.71 7.95
C GLN A 65 2.29 -10.02 7.55
N LEU A 66 2.66 -9.61 6.34
CA LEU A 66 4.03 -9.60 5.86
C LEU A 66 4.38 -8.16 5.48
N GLU A 67 5.42 -7.63 6.10
CA GLU A 67 5.84 -6.24 5.93
C GLU A 67 7.33 -6.19 5.53
N TYR A 68 7.65 -5.34 4.55
CA TYR A 68 9.01 -4.98 4.20
C TYR A 68 9.07 -3.49 3.84
N ARG A 69 9.85 -2.69 4.56
CA ARG A 69 9.85 -1.22 4.49
C ARG A 69 8.44 -0.60 4.53
N GLY A 70 7.53 -1.25 5.25
CA GLY A 70 6.09 -0.95 5.22
C GLY A 70 5.72 0.43 5.73
N ASN A 71 6.57 1.05 6.56
CA ASN A 71 6.38 2.38 7.13
C ASN A 71 7.21 3.48 6.43
N GLU A 72 7.98 3.16 5.40
CA GLU A 72 8.67 4.15 4.60
C GLU A 72 7.74 4.79 3.56
N LEU A 73 7.97 6.07 3.26
CA LEU A 73 7.20 6.80 2.24
C LEU A 73 7.63 6.38 0.83
N PHE A 74 6.64 6.11 -0.01
CA PHE A 74 6.79 5.83 -1.44
C PHE A 74 5.87 6.72 -2.26
N PRO A 75 6.29 7.20 -3.45
CA PRO A 75 5.39 7.90 -4.36
C PRO A 75 4.29 6.95 -4.82
N PHE A 76 3.02 7.29 -4.57
CA PHE A 76 1.93 6.38 -4.89
C PHE A 76 1.58 6.35 -6.40
N CYS A 77 1.88 7.42 -7.14
CA CYS A 77 1.49 7.56 -8.54
C CYS A 77 0.00 7.25 -8.75
N SER A 78 -0.35 6.57 -9.84
CA SER A 78 -1.77 6.27 -10.14
C SER A 78 -2.45 5.29 -9.17
N THR A 79 -1.73 4.67 -8.20
CA THR A 79 -2.42 3.89 -7.15
C THR A 79 -3.28 4.79 -6.25
N GLY A 80 -2.96 6.09 -6.14
CA GLY A 80 -3.77 7.08 -5.45
C GLY A 80 -5.19 7.27 -5.99
N LYS A 81 -5.45 6.83 -7.24
CA LYS A 81 -6.80 6.85 -7.85
C LYS A 81 -7.82 6.03 -7.05
N VAL A 82 -7.36 5.00 -6.32
CA VAL A 82 -8.22 4.23 -5.42
C VAL A 82 -8.82 5.12 -4.33
N MET A 83 -8.03 6.04 -3.77
CA MET A 83 -8.49 6.96 -2.73
C MET A 83 -9.44 8.03 -3.28
N VAL A 84 -9.17 8.52 -4.49
CA VAL A 84 -10.05 9.48 -5.18
C VAL A 84 -11.42 8.85 -5.45
N VAL A 85 -11.44 7.67 -6.05
CA VAL A 85 -12.69 6.95 -6.36
C VAL A 85 -13.38 6.50 -5.06
N GLY A 86 -12.63 6.11 -4.03
CA GLY A 86 -13.17 5.83 -2.70
C GLY A 86 -13.93 7.03 -2.12
N ALA A 87 -13.36 8.24 -2.22
CA ALA A 87 -14.02 9.47 -1.76
C ALA A 87 -15.31 9.80 -2.57
N ILE A 88 -15.29 9.60 -3.89
CA ILE A 88 -16.48 9.73 -4.74
C ILE A 88 -17.57 8.73 -4.34
N LEU A 89 -17.21 7.48 -4.17
CA LEU A 89 -18.14 6.43 -3.75
C LEU A 89 -18.73 6.73 -2.37
N LYS A 90 -17.91 7.22 -1.43
CA LYS A 90 -18.38 7.64 -0.11
C LYS A 90 -19.39 8.79 -0.20
N ALA A 91 -19.11 9.80 -1.00
CA ALA A 91 -20.04 10.90 -1.22
C ALA A 91 -21.35 10.45 -1.88
N SER A 92 -21.33 9.40 -2.68
CA SER A 92 -22.51 8.84 -3.34
C SER A 92 -23.46 8.08 -2.40
N GLU A 93 -23.03 7.70 -1.20
CA GLU A 93 -23.88 7.03 -0.22
C GLU A 93 -25.04 7.95 0.23
N SER A 94 -24.74 9.23 0.47
CA SER A 94 -25.74 10.23 0.83
C SER A 94 -26.38 10.91 -0.39
N ASN A 95 -25.76 10.83 -1.57
CA ASN A 95 -26.25 11.42 -2.82
C ASN A 95 -26.08 10.44 -4.00
N PRO A 96 -26.97 9.46 -4.18
CA PRO A 96 -26.89 8.48 -5.27
C PRO A 96 -26.89 9.10 -6.68
N GLN A 97 -27.50 10.28 -6.84
CA GLN A 97 -27.53 11.00 -8.12
C GLN A 97 -26.16 11.51 -8.54
N LEU A 98 -25.21 11.63 -7.60
CA LEU A 98 -23.83 12.01 -7.90
C LEU A 98 -23.22 11.13 -8.98
N MET A 99 -23.44 9.82 -8.93
CA MET A 99 -22.85 8.85 -9.88
C MET A 99 -23.42 9.03 -11.31
N LEU A 100 -24.62 9.58 -11.45
CA LEU A 100 -25.26 9.83 -12.74
C LEU A 100 -24.95 11.22 -13.30
N ARG A 101 -24.39 12.12 -12.48
CA ARG A 101 -24.06 13.48 -12.88
C ARG A 101 -23.09 13.47 -14.05
N GLN A 102 -23.44 14.14 -15.16
CA GLN A 102 -22.55 14.39 -16.29
C GLN A 102 -21.57 15.50 -15.99
N LEU A 103 -20.29 15.26 -16.27
CA LEU A 103 -19.23 16.26 -16.25
C LEU A 103 -18.77 16.53 -17.68
N HIS A 104 -18.76 17.81 -18.05
CA HIS A 104 -18.22 18.29 -19.31
C HIS A 104 -16.86 18.91 -19.05
N TYR A 105 -15.91 18.62 -19.89
CA TYR A 105 -14.53 19.05 -19.80
C TYR A 105 -13.98 19.34 -21.20
N SER A 106 -12.94 20.15 -21.29
CA SER A 106 -12.35 20.54 -22.56
C SER A 106 -11.31 19.53 -23.05
N LYS A 107 -10.97 19.65 -24.33
CA LYS A 107 -9.81 18.94 -24.90
C LYS A 107 -8.51 19.28 -24.16
N GLN A 108 -8.34 20.54 -23.77
CA GLN A 108 -7.20 21.00 -22.98
C GLN A 108 -7.07 20.24 -21.65
N ASP A 109 -8.18 19.99 -20.95
CA ASP A 109 -8.18 19.28 -19.66
C ASP A 109 -7.64 17.85 -19.81
N THR A 110 -7.99 17.17 -20.90
CA THR A 110 -7.54 15.80 -21.16
C THR A 110 -6.10 15.75 -21.68
N GLU A 111 -5.73 16.62 -22.61
CA GLU A 111 -4.37 16.68 -23.16
C GLU A 111 -3.34 17.05 -22.09
N SER A 112 -3.64 18.04 -21.23
CA SER A 112 -2.74 18.45 -20.15
C SER A 112 -2.56 17.38 -19.07
N SER A 113 -3.45 16.40 -18.96
CA SER A 113 -3.34 15.27 -18.02
C SER A 113 -2.29 14.23 -18.42
N GLY A 114 -1.83 14.26 -19.68
CA GLY A 114 -0.78 13.41 -20.26
C GLY A 114 -1.24 12.01 -20.66
N TYR A 115 -2.34 11.46 -20.13
CA TYR A 115 -2.86 10.14 -20.48
C TYR A 115 -4.37 10.07 -20.25
N ALA A 116 -5.16 10.08 -21.31
CA ALA A 116 -6.63 10.14 -21.26
C ALA A 116 -7.26 9.18 -22.30
N PRO A 117 -7.04 7.86 -22.18
CA PRO A 117 -7.44 6.90 -23.22
C PRO A 117 -8.96 6.77 -23.38
N ILE A 118 -9.73 7.06 -22.35
CA ILE A 118 -11.19 7.01 -22.36
C ILE A 118 -11.75 8.42 -22.36
N SER A 119 -11.40 9.25 -21.37
CA SER A 119 -11.96 10.61 -21.27
C SER A 119 -11.65 11.48 -22.49
N GLY A 120 -10.49 11.29 -23.12
CA GLY A 120 -10.11 11.96 -24.37
C GLY A 120 -11.03 11.66 -25.56
N GLN A 121 -11.80 10.57 -25.51
CA GLN A 121 -12.76 10.20 -26.56
C GLN A 121 -14.16 10.81 -26.35
N HIS A 122 -14.42 11.38 -25.16
CA HIS A 122 -15.72 11.91 -24.74
C HIS A 122 -15.77 13.42 -24.55
N ILE A 123 -14.91 14.17 -25.27
CA ILE A 123 -14.82 15.62 -25.15
C ILE A 123 -16.14 16.30 -25.50
N LYS A 124 -16.85 15.78 -26.52
CA LYS A 124 -18.10 16.37 -27.01
C LYS A 124 -19.26 16.16 -26.03
N ASP A 125 -19.38 14.96 -25.52
CA ASP A 125 -20.58 14.53 -24.78
C ASP A 125 -20.35 14.55 -23.26
N GLY A 126 -19.11 14.64 -22.82
CA GLY A 126 -18.74 14.48 -21.41
C GLY A 126 -18.89 13.02 -20.95
N MET A 127 -18.73 12.82 -19.64
CA MET A 127 -18.91 11.50 -19.03
C MET A 127 -19.61 11.61 -17.68
N SER A 128 -20.37 10.59 -17.31
CA SER A 128 -20.91 10.51 -15.95
C SER A 128 -19.78 10.29 -14.91
N VAL A 129 -20.01 10.70 -13.68
CA VAL A 129 -19.07 10.48 -12.56
C VAL A 129 -18.76 9.00 -12.40
N SER A 130 -19.75 8.11 -12.61
CA SER A 130 -19.55 6.66 -12.61
C SER A 130 -18.58 6.21 -13.72
N ALA A 131 -18.77 6.68 -14.95
CA ALA A 131 -17.92 6.34 -16.08
C ALA A 131 -16.48 6.89 -15.92
N LEU A 132 -16.33 8.11 -15.37
CA LEU A 132 -15.02 8.66 -15.03
C LEU A 132 -14.32 7.85 -13.94
N SER A 133 -15.05 7.42 -12.90
CA SER A 133 -14.51 6.57 -11.84
C SER A 133 -14.02 5.23 -12.38
N GLN A 134 -14.80 4.60 -13.26
CA GLN A 134 -14.39 3.38 -13.95
C GLN A 134 -13.15 3.61 -14.82
N ALA A 135 -13.12 4.69 -15.62
CA ALA A 135 -11.97 5.03 -16.46
C ALA A 135 -10.70 5.25 -15.63
N ALA A 136 -10.81 5.97 -14.51
CA ALA A 136 -9.68 6.21 -13.60
C ALA A 136 -9.11 4.91 -13.01
N ILE A 137 -9.95 3.96 -12.62
CA ILE A 137 -9.50 2.68 -12.04
C ILE A 137 -9.08 1.70 -13.13
N ALA A 138 -9.97 1.38 -14.08
CA ALA A 138 -9.75 0.27 -15.02
C ALA A 138 -8.74 0.59 -16.13
N TYR A 139 -8.64 1.86 -16.54
CA TYR A 139 -7.75 2.28 -17.61
C TYR A 139 -6.64 3.23 -17.15
N SER A 140 -6.63 3.55 -15.86
CA SER A 140 -5.69 4.54 -15.29
C SER A 140 -5.78 5.93 -15.93
N ASP A 141 -6.96 6.32 -16.43
CA ASP A 141 -7.20 7.58 -17.13
C ASP A 141 -6.93 8.79 -16.22
N ASN A 142 -5.97 9.63 -16.63
CA ASN A 142 -5.55 10.80 -15.86
C ASN A 142 -6.53 11.96 -16.02
N GLY A 143 -7.11 12.12 -17.21
CA GLY A 143 -8.13 13.14 -17.47
C GLY A 143 -9.35 12.88 -16.59
N ALA A 144 -9.84 11.65 -16.56
CA ALA A 144 -10.92 11.23 -15.68
C ALA A 144 -10.60 11.50 -14.20
N MET A 145 -9.39 11.16 -13.75
CA MET A 145 -8.96 11.42 -12.37
C MET A 145 -8.99 12.93 -12.04
N ASN A 146 -8.47 13.78 -12.93
CA ASN A 146 -8.45 15.23 -12.68
C ASN A 146 -9.87 15.83 -12.60
N GLN A 147 -10.83 15.32 -13.40
CA GLN A 147 -12.22 15.72 -13.29
C GLN A 147 -12.85 15.32 -11.95
N LEU A 148 -12.56 14.11 -11.47
CA LEU A 148 -13.02 13.64 -10.16
C LEU A 148 -12.38 14.43 -9.01
N LEU A 149 -11.10 14.78 -9.11
CA LEU A 149 -10.41 15.63 -8.15
C LEU A 149 -11.04 17.04 -8.09
N GLN A 150 -11.33 17.62 -9.24
CA GLN A 150 -12.02 18.92 -9.31
C GLN A 150 -13.40 18.86 -8.65
N LEU A 151 -14.16 17.78 -8.90
CA LEU A 151 -15.48 17.56 -8.30
C LEU A 151 -15.41 17.44 -6.78
N LEU A 152 -14.34 16.86 -6.23
CA LEU A 152 -14.11 16.72 -4.79
C LEU A 152 -13.60 17.99 -4.11
N GLY A 153 -13.16 19.00 -4.88
CA GLY A 153 -12.53 20.23 -4.37
C GLY A 153 -11.00 20.16 -4.30
N GLY A 154 -10.38 19.23 -5.04
CA GLY A 154 -8.94 19.13 -5.20
C GLY A 154 -8.26 18.05 -4.35
N PRO A 155 -6.93 17.91 -4.49
CA PRO A 155 -6.14 16.85 -3.82
C PRO A 155 -6.28 16.84 -2.29
N GLN A 156 -6.37 18.02 -1.66
CA GLN A 156 -6.50 18.15 -0.21
C GLN A 156 -7.79 17.49 0.33
N ALA A 157 -8.87 17.50 -0.44
CA ALA A 157 -10.12 16.82 -0.05
C ALA A 157 -9.91 15.31 0.06
N VAL A 158 -9.09 14.71 -0.83
CA VAL A 158 -8.75 13.28 -0.79
C VAL A 158 -7.84 12.98 0.40
N THR A 159 -6.87 13.84 0.69
CA THR A 159 -6.04 13.73 1.91
C THR A 159 -6.93 13.78 3.16
N SER A 160 -7.88 14.70 3.23
CA SER A 160 -8.83 14.81 4.35
C SER A 160 -9.71 13.56 4.47
N TYR A 161 -10.14 12.99 3.35
CA TYR A 161 -10.87 11.72 3.33
C TYR A 161 -10.01 10.57 3.87
N ALA A 162 -8.74 10.47 3.48
CA ALA A 162 -7.82 9.50 4.04
C ALA A 162 -7.71 9.63 5.57
N ARG A 163 -7.57 10.87 6.09
CA ARG A 163 -7.54 11.15 7.54
C ARG A 163 -8.82 10.67 8.24
N SER A 164 -9.99 10.86 7.63
CA SER A 164 -11.27 10.41 8.19
C SER A 164 -11.36 8.89 8.33
N MET A 165 -10.60 8.15 7.55
CA MET A 165 -10.45 6.70 7.64
C MET A 165 -9.32 6.26 8.58
N GLY A 166 -8.58 7.20 9.20
CA GLY A 166 -7.45 6.91 10.07
C GLY A 166 -6.12 6.67 9.34
N ASP A 167 -6.02 7.08 8.07
CA ASP A 167 -4.76 7.08 7.31
C ASP A 167 -4.06 8.44 7.49
N ASP A 168 -3.03 8.49 8.31
CA ASP A 168 -2.24 9.69 8.61
C ASP A 168 -1.01 9.86 7.69
N LYS A 169 -0.75 8.91 6.79
CA LYS A 169 0.42 8.90 5.90
C LYS A 169 0.12 9.33 4.47
N PHE A 170 -1.09 9.05 3.98
CA PHE A 170 -1.47 9.41 2.61
C PHE A 170 -1.43 10.93 2.42
N ASN A 171 -0.57 11.44 1.54
CA ASN A 171 -0.35 12.87 1.31
C ASN A 171 -0.52 13.22 -0.17
N PHE A 172 -1.72 13.65 -0.56
CA PHE A 172 -2.05 14.00 -1.93
C PHE A 172 -1.97 15.53 -2.11
N VAL A 173 -1.12 15.99 -3.02
CA VAL A 173 -0.82 17.44 -3.19
C VAL A 173 -1.01 17.92 -4.61
N ARG A 174 -0.63 17.13 -5.63
CA ARG A 174 -0.62 17.54 -7.04
C ARG A 174 -1.64 16.74 -7.85
N THR A 175 -2.01 17.27 -9.00
CA THR A 175 -2.87 16.58 -9.98
C THR A 175 -2.03 15.78 -10.98
N GLU A 176 -2.68 15.06 -11.89
CA GLU A 176 -2.02 14.43 -13.03
C GLU A 176 -1.60 15.49 -14.07
N PRO A 177 -0.42 15.37 -14.70
CA PRO A 177 0.54 14.28 -14.54
C PRO A 177 1.62 14.54 -13.47
N GLN A 178 1.61 15.69 -12.78
CA GLN A 178 2.71 16.14 -11.92
C GLN A 178 2.94 15.24 -10.70
N LEU A 179 1.89 14.56 -10.22
CA LEU A 179 2.01 13.62 -9.09
C LEU A 179 2.94 12.42 -9.39
N ASN A 180 3.24 12.16 -10.69
CA ASN A 180 4.08 11.04 -11.11
C ASN A 180 5.57 11.38 -11.19
N THR A 181 6.00 12.58 -10.75
CA THR A 181 7.42 12.96 -10.79
C THR A 181 8.31 12.11 -9.90
N ALA A 182 7.77 11.55 -8.82
CA ALA A 182 8.39 10.56 -7.94
C ALA A 182 9.83 10.90 -7.51
N ILE A 183 10.11 12.19 -7.29
CA ILE A 183 11.45 12.69 -6.95
C ILE A 183 11.90 12.10 -5.61
N PRO A 184 13.08 11.47 -5.51
CA PRO A 184 13.58 10.94 -4.24
C PRO A 184 13.61 12.00 -3.14
N GLY A 185 13.03 11.69 -1.96
CA GLY A 185 12.94 12.60 -0.82
C GLY A 185 11.78 13.61 -0.89
N ASP A 186 11.01 13.68 -1.98
CA ASP A 186 9.80 14.49 -2.05
C ASP A 186 8.64 13.76 -1.36
N GLU A 187 8.10 14.35 -0.29
CA GLU A 187 6.99 13.75 0.46
C GLU A 187 5.61 14.02 -0.15
N ARG A 188 5.52 14.88 -1.18
CA ARG A 188 4.27 15.12 -1.91
C ARG A 188 3.89 13.88 -2.72
N ASP A 189 2.60 13.58 -2.72
CA ASP A 189 2.01 12.45 -3.46
C ASP A 189 2.64 11.11 -3.06
N THR A 190 2.82 10.94 -1.74
CA THR A 190 3.36 9.74 -1.13
C THR A 190 2.41 9.12 -0.11
N THR A 191 2.65 7.87 0.17
CA THR A 191 2.04 7.10 1.27
C THR A 191 3.01 6.00 1.70
N THR A 192 2.66 5.25 2.74
CA THR A 192 3.40 4.04 3.12
C THR A 192 2.66 2.79 2.64
N PRO A 193 3.37 1.66 2.39
CA PRO A 193 2.72 0.39 2.08
C PRO A 193 1.67 -0.03 3.11
N VAL A 194 1.95 0.13 4.40
CA VAL A 194 1.02 -0.18 5.51
C VAL A 194 -0.23 0.67 5.42
N ALA A 195 -0.10 1.99 5.30
CA ALA A 195 -1.24 2.90 5.26
C ALA A 195 -2.14 2.63 4.05
N MET A 196 -1.55 2.43 2.87
CA MET A 196 -2.31 2.10 1.66
C MET A 196 -3.02 0.75 1.76
N ALA A 197 -2.37 -0.27 2.33
CA ALA A 197 -2.98 -1.59 2.49
C ALA A 197 -4.19 -1.55 3.44
N LEU A 198 -4.07 -0.83 4.56
CA LEU A 198 -5.17 -0.64 5.50
C LEU A 198 -6.32 0.17 4.88
N SER A 199 -6.00 1.22 4.13
CA SER A 199 -7.00 2.02 3.41
C SER A 199 -7.71 1.20 2.34
N LEU A 200 -6.98 0.44 1.52
CA LEU A 200 -7.55 -0.46 0.52
C LEU A 200 -8.44 -1.55 1.17
N GLN A 201 -8.00 -2.13 2.29
CA GLN A 201 -8.78 -3.10 3.05
C GLN A 201 -10.09 -2.48 3.53
N LYS A 202 -10.05 -1.29 4.14
CA LYS A 202 -11.25 -0.58 4.64
C LYS A 202 -12.22 -0.25 3.51
N LEU A 203 -11.73 0.20 2.36
CA LEU A 203 -12.54 0.55 1.19
C LEU A 203 -13.15 -0.68 0.52
N SER A 204 -12.36 -1.74 0.36
CA SER A 204 -12.77 -2.89 -0.46
C SER A 204 -13.44 -4.02 0.33
N LEU A 205 -13.11 -4.20 1.61
CA LEU A 205 -13.52 -5.35 2.42
C LEU A 205 -14.09 -4.97 3.80
N GLY A 206 -13.83 -3.74 4.24
CA GLY A 206 -14.21 -3.24 5.57
C GLY A 206 -15.53 -2.45 5.55
N THR A 207 -15.59 -1.40 6.36
CA THR A 207 -16.80 -0.59 6.58
C THR A 207 -16.68 0.87 6.16
N ALA A 208 -15.60 1.22 5.43
CA ALA A 208 -15.43 2.60 4.96
C ALA A 208 -16.46 2.99 3.89
N LEU A 209 -16.93 2.00 3.12
CA LEU A 209 -17.99 2.15 2.12
C LEU A 209 -19.16 1.21 2.44
N ASP A 210 -20.38 1.63 2.06
CA ASP A 210 -21.54 0.75 2.06
C ASP A 210 -21.36 -0.38 1.05
N LYS A 211 -22.09 -1.50 1.23
CA LYS A 211 -21.91 -2.72 0.45
C LYS A 211 -22.03 -2.52 -1.06
N LYS A 212 -22.93 -1.65 -1.51
CA LYS A 212 -23.12 -1.31 -2.91
C LYS A 212 -21.87 -0.65 -3.51
N GLN A 213 -21.33 0.37 -2.84
CA GLN A 213 -20.15 1.13 -3.26
C GLN A 213 -18.89 0.27 -3.17
N GLN A 214 -18.80 -0.56 -2.14
CA GLN A 214 -17.72 -1.53 -1.99
C GLN A 214 -17.68 -2.52 -3.14
N THR A 215 -18.83 -3.11 -3.51
CA THR A 215 -18.95 -4.03 -4.64
C THR A 215 -18.57 -3.33 -5.95
N GLN A 216 -19.03 -2.10 -6.16
CA GLN A 216 -18.69 -1.32 -7.35
C GLN A 216 -17.18 -1.06 -7.47
N LEU A 217 -16.50 -0.70 -6.37
CA LEU A 217 -15.05 -0.54 -6.36
C LEU A 217 -14.33 -1.84 -6.72
N GLN A 218 -14.74 -2.97 -6.12
CA GLN A 218 -14.17 -4.27 -6.42
C GLN A 218 -14.32 -4.65 -7.90
N GLU A 219 -15.48 -4.38 -8.50
CA GLU A 219 -15.72 -4.65 -9.93
C GLU A 219 -14.80 -3.84 -10.82
N TRP A 220 -14.62 -2.55 -10.55
CA TRP A 220 -13.70 -1.71 -11.31
C TRP A 220 -12.24 -2.13 -11.15
N LEU A 221 -11.82 -2.52 -9.93
CA LEU A 221 -10.47 -3.05 -9.70
C LEU A 221 -10.24 -4.37 -10.46
N LYS A 222 -11.22 -5.27 -10.49
CA LYS A 222 -11.16 -6.53 -11.27
C LYS A 222 -11.08 -6.27 -12.77
N ALA A 223 -11.72 -5.20 -13.24
CA ALA A 223 -11.72 -4.78 -14.65
C ALA A 223 -10.45 -4.01 -15.05
N ASN A 224 -9.46 -3.84 -14.17
CA ASN A 224 -8.22 -3.16 -14.51
C ASN A 224 -7.50 -3.85 -15.68
N THR A 225 -7.08 -3.04 -16.67
CA THR A 225 -6.42 -3.49 -17.90
C THR A 225 -4.91 -3.30 -17.88
N THR A 226 -4.35 -2.73 -16.81
CA THR A 226 -2.93 -2.31 -16.77
C THR A 226 -2.05 -3.20 -15.88
N GLY A 227 -2.63 -4.21 -15.20
CA GLY A 227 -1.97 -4.97 -14.14
C GLY A 227 -1.43 -6.36 -14.52
N ASP A 228 -1.62 -6.84 -15.75
CA ASP A 228 -1.36 -8.23 -16.13
C ASP A 228 0.07 -8.71 -15.88
N LYS A 229 1.06 -7.79 -15.92
CA LYS A 229 2.48 -8.12 -15.72
C LYS A 229 2.97 -7.93 -14.28
N ARG A 230 2.12 -7.43 -13.37
CA ARG A 230 2.48 -7.07 -11.99
C ARG A 230 1.92 -8.10 -11.00
N ILE A 231 1.08 -7.69 -10.04
CA ILE A 231 0.52 -8.61 -9.03
C ILE A 231 -0.17 -9.81 -9.70
N ARG A 232 -0.93 -9.60 -10.76
CA ARG A 232 -1.61 -10.70 -11.49
C ARG A 232 -0.64 -11.77 -11.97
N ALA A 233 0.55 -11.40 -12.43
CA ALA A 233 1.58 -12.35 -12.87
C ALA A 233 2.24 -13.13 -11.72
N GLY A 234 2.07 -12.68 -10.48
CA GLY A 234 2.63 -13.31 -9.28
C GLY A 234 1.68 -14.27 -8.57
N VAL A 235 0.39 -14.29 -8.91
CA VAL A 235 -0.61 -15.16 -8.27
C VAL A 235 -0.83 -16.47 -9.06
N PRO A 236 -1.26 -17.56 -8.39
CA PRO A 236 -1.61 -18.81 -9.08
C PRO A 236 -2.75 -18.61 -10.08
N LYS A 237 -2.73 -19.43 -11.15
CA LYS A 237 -3.81 -19.43 -12.16
C LYS A 237 -5.15 -19.74 -11.50
N GLY A 238 -6.18 -18.98 -11.88
CA GLY A 238 -7.55 -19.15 -11.39
C GLY A 238 -7.89 -18.31 -10.16
N TRP A 239 -6.91 -17.62 -9.55
CA TRP A 239 -7.20 -16.63 -8.52
C TRP A 239 -7.72 -15.33 -9.17
N ILE A 240 -8.70 -14.69 -8.52
CA ILE A 240 -9.22 -13.40 -8.99
C ILE A 240 -8.38 -12.29 -8.35
N VAL A 241 -7.99 -11.29 -9.16
CA VAL A 241 -7.24 -10.12 -8.70
C VAL A 241 -7.98 -8.87 -9.14
N GLY A 242 -8.26 -7.99 -8.20
CA GLY A 242 -8.66 -6.61 -8.47
C GLY A 242 -7.55 -5.68 -8.05
N ASP A 243 -6.94 -4.97 -9.00
CA ASP A 243 -5.74 -4.18 -8.75
C ASP A 243 -5.80 -2.78 -9.33
N LYS A 244 -4.90 -1.93 -8.86
CA LYS A 244 -4.61 -0.63 -9.43
C LYS A 244 -3.12 -0.40 -9.51
N THR A 245 -2.62 -0.22 -10.72
CA THR A 245 -1.21 0.07 -10.98
C THR A 245 -0.86 1.54 -10.80
N GLY A 246 0.42 1.82 -10.56
CA GLY A 246 1.00 3.16 -10.60
C GLY A 246 2.37 3.13 -11.30
N THR A 247 2.66 4.16 -12.10
CA THR A 247 3.95 4.27 -12.79
C THR A 247 4.37 5.74 -12.81
N GLY A 248 5.65 6.01 -12.54
CA GLY A 248 6.19 7.36 -12.48
C GLY A 248 7.65 7.42 -12.90
N SER A 249 8.24 8.61 -12.79
CA SER A 249 9.68 8.79 -12.99
C SER A 249 10.48 7.98 -11.97
N TYR A 250 11.77 7.94 -12.13
CA TYR A 250 12.68 7.14 -11.29
C TYR A 250 12.34 5.65 -11.27
N GLY A 251 11.84 5.13 -12.41
CA GLY A 251 11.44 3.72 -12.54
C GLY A 251 10.38 3.28 -11.54
N THR A 252 9.63 4.24 -10.98
CA THR A 252 8.56 3.94 -10.01
C THR A 252 7.54 3.02 -10.64
N THR A 253 7.34 1.86 -9.99
CA THR A 253 6.49 0.78 -10.46
C THR A 253 5.72 0.25 -9.25
N ASN A 254 4.42 0.46 -9.24
CA ASN A 254 3.55 0.20 -8.10
C ASN A 254 2.38 -0.67 -8.52
N ASP A 255 1.90 -1.48 -7.57
CA ASP A 255 0.61 -2.15 -7.70
C ASP A 255 -0.02 -2.37 -6.33
N VAL A 256 -1.33 -2.16 -6.23
CA VAL A 256 -2.13 -2.40 -5.03
C VAL A 256 -3.33 -3.26 -5.39
N ALA A 257 -3.59 -4.31 -4.63
CA ALA A 257 -4.58 -5.31 -5.01
C ALA A 257 -5.35 -5.89 -3.83
N VAL A 258 -6.58 -6.30 -4.13
CA VAL A 258 -7.31 -7.33 -3.40
C VAL A 258 -7.29 -8.61 -4.24
N ILE A 259 -6.87 -9.70 -3.62
CA ILE A 259 -6.71 -11.00 -4.26
C ILE A 259 -7.72 -11.95 -3.61
N TRP A 260 -8.52 -12.64 -4.41
CA TRP A 260 -9.49 -13.63 -3.94
C TRP A 260 -9.03 -15.04 -4.32
N PRO A 261 -8.37 -15.76 -3.40
CA PRO A 261 -8.07 -17.17 -3.60
C PRO A 261 -9.37 -18.00 -3.67
N PRO A 262 -9.40 -19.10 -4.45
CA PRO A 262 -10.53 -20.02 -4.40
C PRO A 262 -10.76 -20.56 -2.98
N GLN A 263 -12.01 -20.51 -2.50
CA GLN A 263 -12.44 -21.06 -1.20
C GLN A 263 -11.72 -20.50 0.05
N ALA A 264 -11.07 -19.35 -0.06
CA ALA A 264 -10.42 -18.68 1.04
C ALA A 264 -10.82 -17.19 1.13
N LYS A 265 -10.56 -16.57 2.29
CA LYS A 265 -10.77 -15.13 2.45
C LYS A 265 -9.74 -14.33 1.64
N PRO A 266 -10.07 -13.09 1.25
CA PRO A 266 -9.18 -12.26 0.43
C PRO A 266 -7.84 -11.95 1.09
N ILE A 267 -6.85 -11.67 0.26
CA ILE A 267 -5.56 -11.09 0.63
C ILE A 267 -5.52 -9.65 0.10
N VAL A 268 -5.07 -8.72 0.93
CA VAL A 268 -4.72 -7.36 0.49
C VAL A 268 -3.23 -7.29 0.30
N LEU A 269 -2.78 -6.76 -0.82
CA LEU A 269 -1.37 -6.65 -1.16
C LEU A 269 -1.05 -5.28 -1.74
N VAL A 270 -0.02 -4.64 -1.20
CA VAL A 270 0.60 -3.41 -1.73
C VAL A 270 2.05 -3.71 -2.01
N VAL A 271 2.49 -3.40 -3.22
CA VAL A 271 3.89 -3.47 -3.63
C VAL A 271 4.28 -2.16 -4.29
N TYR A 272 5.21 -1.46 -3.70
CA TYR A 272 5.78 -0.22 -4.17
C TYR A 272 7.26 -0.42 -4.50
N PHE A 273 7.69 0.09 -5.65
CA PHE A 273 9.07 0.03 -6.08
C PHE A 273 9.48 1.36 -6.72
N THR A 274 10.68 1.85 -6.39
CA THR A 274 11.25 3.07 -6.98
C THR A 274 12.76 2.96 -7.07
N GLN A 275 13.38 3.71 -7.96
CA GLN A 275 14.83 3.71 -8.22
C GLN A 275 15.41 5.11 -8.04
N ASN A 276 16.74 5.25 -8.17
CA ASN A 276 17.44 6.53 -7.94
C ASN A 276 17.76 7.30 -9.23
N LYS A 277 17.59 6.70 -10.41
CA LYS A 277 17.85 7.36 -11.70
C LYS A 277 16.53 7.84 -12.29
N LYS A 278 16.48 9.13 -12.66
CA LYS A 278 15.27 9.79 -13.16
C LYS A 278 14.65 9.10 -14.38
N ASP A 279 15.48 8.61 -15.29
CA ASP A 279 15.12 7.95 -16.55
C ASP A 279 15.10 6.41 -16.45
N ALA A 280 15.23 5.86 -15.23
CA ALA A 280 15.10 4.42 -15.00
C ALA A 280 13.76 3.92 -15.54
N LYS A 281 13.77 2.73 -16.10
CA LYS A 281 12.56 2.12 -16.67
C LYS A 281 11.75 1.42 -15.56
N PRO A 282 10.43 1.39 -15.70
CA PRO A 282 9.58 0.57 -14.84
C PRO A 282 10.01 -0.90 -14.87
N ASN A 283 9.84 -1.59 -13.75
CA ASN A 283 10.18 -2.99 -13.59
C ASN A 283 8.98 -3.79 -13.08
N ASP A 284 8.12 -4.24 -13.99
CA ASP A 284 6.93 -5.04 -13.65
C ASP A 284 7.29 -6.38 -13.00
N GLN A 285 8.46 -6.94 -13.35
CA GLN A 285 8.90 -8.24 -12.87
C GLN A 285 9.19 -8.24 -11.36
N VAL A 286 9.69 -7.13 -10.80
CA VAL A 286 9.94 -7.04 -9.36
C VAL A 286 8.63 -7.14 -8.59
N ILE A 287 7.54 -6.56 -9.10
CA ILE A 287 6.22 -6.64 -8.48
C ILE A 287 5.70 -8.09 -8.52
N ALA A 288 5.80 -8.75 -9.67
CA ALA A 288 5.39 -10.16 -9.82
C ALA A 288 6.19 -11.11 -8.90
N GLN A 289 7.52 -10.90 -8.77
CA GLN A 289 8.37 -11.71 -7.91
C GLN A 289 8.06 -11.46 -6.42
N ALA A 290 7.88 -10.21 -6.00
CA ALA A 290 7.45 -9.88 -4.65
C ALA A 290 6.11 -10.54 -4.30
N THR A 291 5.16 -10.52 -5.24
CA THR A 291 3.87 -11.19 -5.08
C THR A 291 4.01 -12.69 -4.88
N LYS A 292 4.88 -13.37 -5.66
CA LYS A 292 5.14 -14.81 -5.48
C LYS A 292 5.64 -15.12 -4.08
N ILE A 293 6.59 -14.34 -3.57
CA ILE A 293 7.11 -14.52 -2.20
C ILE A 293 5.96 -14.43 -1.18
N VAL A 294 5.08 -13.42 -1.30
CA VAL A 294 3.92 -13.27 -0.40
C VAL A 294 2.99 -14.47 -0.46
N ILE A 295 2.64 -14.92 -1.67
CA ILE A 295 1.71 -16.03 -1.86
C ILE A 295 2.31 -17.33 -1.32
N ASP A 296 3.58 -17.60 -1.57
CA ASP A 296 4.28 -18.79 -1.05
C ASP A 296 4.29 -18.82 0.48
N GLU A 297 4.57 -17.68 1.14
CA GLU A 297 4.55 -17.58 2.60
C GLU A 297 3.16 -17.86 3.19
N PHE A 298 2.09 -17.25 2.61
CA PHE A 298 0.74 -17.44 3.10
C PHE A 298 0.19 -18.85 2.85
N THR A 299 0.59 -19.51 1.75
CA THR A 299 0.13 -20.86 1.42
C THR A 299 0.90 -21.93 2.15
N THR A 300 2.18 -21.72 2.47
CA THR A 300 3.00 -22.65 3.25
C THR A 300 2.59 -22.65 4.72
N ALA A 301 2.30 -21.48 5.29
CA ALA A 301 1.81 -21.34 6.66
C ALA A 301 0.45 -22.03 6.90
N SER A 302 -0.38 -22.15 5.88
CA SER A 302 -1.71 -22.80 5.97
C SER A 302 -1.66 -24.32 5.96
N LYS A 303 -0.48 -24.94 5.72
CA LYS A 303 -0.29 -26.40 5.69
C LYS A 303 0.32 -26.96 6.99
N LYS A 304 0.69 -26.09 7.93
CA LYS A 304 1.15 -26.45 9.28
C LYS A 304 0.02 -26.23 10.29
#